data_f4c292433953fa3ceda0da484417439a
#
_entry.id   f4c292433953fa3ceda0da484417439a
#
_cell.length_a   1.000
_cell.length_b   1.000
_cell.length_c   1.000
_cell.angle_alpha   90.00
_cell.angle_beta   90.00
_cell.angle_gamma   90.00
#
_symmetry.space_group_name_H-M   'P 1'
#
loop_
_entity.id
_entity.type
_entity.pdbx_description
1 polymer ?
#
loop_
_entity_poly.entity_id
_entity_poly.type
_entity_poly.pdbx_seq_one_letter_code
_entity_poly.pdbx_strand_id
1 'polypeptide(L)'
;MSSARQPLPTSPHLRLHCVNVYVRDQDRSLRFFVDQLGFNVAYDTRVQSGERWVGVAPPDGAAILSLIAPKPESEQYKLIGRSTQVVFVTEDVTAKFREWSKRGVRFQTPPRLKRIRYQHPPERKAVGASARQADAGVPGKTGHLLGEETPIWGGIIARFRDVDGNSFSLVSFDELTHAMEEQRRTVAARQEAERRAAHELEIAKNVQSRLFPQTLPALASLDYAGICMQARHVGGDYYDFIELSESRLGFVIADISGKGIAAALLMANLQANLRSLCAIARQQPDHLLRSVNQLFCENTTDGAYATLFFAEYDDASRLLRFANCGHLPALLLRTDHTVERLDATATVLGIFKKWECEVGECRLDPGDMLALYTDGITESFNDTGEEFGEASLLRSLHKYRDLSPRAALRAIVDEVLDFSAQEQRDDITLILAKCQA
;
A
#
# COMPACT_ATOMS: atom_id res chain seq x y z
N MET A 1 19.43 -21.85 -3.00
CA MET A 1 18.02 -22.02 -2.60
C MET A 1 17.75 -21.05 -1.45
N SER A 2 17.49 -19.80 -1.79
CA SER A 2 17.09 -18.77 -0.81
C SER A 2 15.56 -18.72 -0.79
N SER A 3 14.96 -19.05 0.35
CA SER A 3 13.52 -18.98 0.53
C SER A 3 13.13 -17.50 0.58
N ALA A 4 12.48 -17.02 -0.45
CA ALA A 4 11.80 -15.74 -0.43
C ALA A 4 10.88 -15.69 0.81
N ARG A 5 11.16 -14.78 1.75
CA ARG A 5 10.25 -14.50 2.87
C ARG A 5 8.96 -13.94 2.27
N GLN A 6 7.90 -14.75 2.30
CA GLN A 6 6.55 -14.24 2.06
C GLN A 6 6.29 -13.07 3.03
N PRO A 7 5.74 -11.96 2.56
CA PRO A 7 5.31 -10.90 3.44
C PRO A 7 4.28 -11.48 4.43
N LEU A 8 4.47 -11.18 5.72
CA LEU A 8 3.53 -11.57 6.76
C LEU A 8 2.15 -10.98 6.41
N PRO A 9 1.07 -11.79 6.50
CA PRO A 9 -0.26 -11.28 6.25
C PRO A 9 -0.53 -10.08 7.17
N THR A 10 -1.05 -8.99 6.60
CA THR A 10 -1.47 -7.81 7.35
C THR A 10 -2.40 -8.25 8.46
N SER A 11 -1.98 -8.05 9.71
CA SER A 11 -2.76 -8.44 10.88
C SER A 11 -4.14 -7.77 10.83
N PRO A 12 -5.25 -8.51 10.93
CA PRO A 12 -6.58 -7.92 10.90
C PRO A 12 -6.74 -6.90 12.04
N HIS A 13 -7.45 -5.82 11.78
CA HIS A 13 -7.73 -4.76 12.74
C HIS A 13 -8.44 -5.33 13.97
N LEU A 14 -7.85 -5.13 15.16
CA LEU A 14 -8.47 -5.46 16.43
C LEU A 14 -8.95 -4.17 17.12
N ARG A 15 -10.25 -4.06 17.38
CA ARG A 15 -10.86 -2.98 18.16
C ARG A 15 -11.69 -3.56 19.30
N LEU A 16 -11.70 -2.86 20.43
CA LEU A 16 -12.68 -3.16 21.47
C LEU A 16 -14.05 -2.72 20.98
N HIS A 17 -14.93 -3.67 20.67
CA HIS A 17 -16.28 -3.38 20.17
C HIS A 17 -17.25 -3.17 21.32
N CYS A 18 -17.29 -4.11 22.25
CA CYS A 18 -18.19 -4.01 23.40
C CYS A 18 -17.61 -4.67 24.66
N VAL A 19 -18.18 -4.28 25.79
CA VAL A 19 -17.93 -4.90 27.11
C VAL A 19 -19.26 -5.37 27.65
N ASN A 20 -19.36 -6.63 28.07
CA ASN A 20 -20.56 -7.21 28.64
C ASN A 20 -20.76 -6.75 30.07
N VAL A 21 -21.96 -6.27 30.39
CA VAL A 21 -22.43 -5.92 31.72
C VAL A 21 -23.65 -6.79 32.03
N TYR A 22 -23.55 -7.65 33.03
CA TYR A 22 -24.64 -8.52 33.40
C TYR A 22 -25.63 -7.81 34.31
N VAL A 23 -26.94 -7.86 33.94
CA VAL A 23 -28.01 -7.15 34.59
C VAL A 23 -29.21 -8.09 34.85
N ARG A 24 -30.05 -7.78 35.82
CA ARG A 24 -31.26 -8.55 36.07
C ARG A 24 -32.39 -8.18 35.12
N ASP A 25 -32.47 -6.90 34.77
CA ASP A 25 -33.51 -6.34 33.92
C ASP A 25 -32.90 -5.33 32.97
N GLN A 26 -32.99 -5.61 31.68
CA GLN A 26 -32.42 -4.76 30.63
C GLN A 26 -33.11 -3.40 30.54
N ASP A 27 -34.43 -3.34 30.72
CA ASP A 27 -35.17 -2.06 30.63
C ASP A 27 -34.85 -1.13 31.81
N ARG A 28 -34.71 -1.70 33.00
CA ARG A 28 -34.33 -0.95 34.19
C ARG A 28 -32.89 -0.43 34.08
N SER A 29 -31.99 -1.25 33.58
CA SER A 29 -30.59 -0.86 33.35
C SER A 29 -30.46 0.13 32.20
N LEU A 30 -31.24 -0.04 31.13
CA LEU A 30 -31.28 0.91 30.00
C LEU A 30 -31.66 2.31 30.49
N ARG A 31 -32.75 2.43 31.27
CA ARG A 31 -33.14 3.72 31.88
C ARG A 31 -32.05 4.32 32.76
N PHE A 32 -31.34 3.51 33.54
CA PHE A 32 -30.23 4.01 34.35
C PHE A 32 -29.10 4.62 33.49
N PHE A 33 -28.64 3.91 32.45
CA PHE A 33 -27.58 4.41 31.60
C PHE A 33 -28.01 5.60 30.74
N VAL A 34 -29.22 5.62 30.22
CA VAL A 34 -29.70 6.70 29.36
C VAL A 34 -30.13 7.92 30.22
N ASP A 35 -31.04 7.74 31.18
CA ASP A 35 -31.65 8.87 31.87
C ASP A 35 -30.73 9.45 32.95
N GLN A 36 -29.99 8.59 33.68
CA GLN A 36 -29.16 9.06 34.79
C GLN A 36 -27.72 9.38 34.35
N LEU A 37 -27.12 8.55 33.48
CA LEU A 37 -25.75 8.77 33.04
C LEU A 37 -25.64 9.59 31.75
N GLY A 38 -26.70 9.66 30.94
CA GLY A 38 -26.75 10.41 29.68
C GLY A 38 -26.09 9.65 28.53
N PHE A 39 -26.15 8.31 28.53
CA PHE A 39 -25.63 7.47 27.46
C PHE A 39 -26.64 7.40 26.31
N ASN A 40 -26.12 7.10 25.11
CA ASN A 40 -26.94 6.85 23.93
C ASN A 40 -27.26 5.37 23.79
N VAL A 41 -28.41 5.02 23.23
CA VAL A 41 -28.71 3.65 22.84
C VAL A 41 -27.99 3.35 21.56
N ALA A 42 -27.06 2.39 21.61
CA ALA A 42 -26.30 1.95 20.43
C ALA A 42 -27.12 0.94 19.60
N TYR A 43 -27.78 0.01 20.27
CA TYR A 43 -28.75 -0.92 19.68
C TYR A 43 -29.71 -1.46 20.74
N ASP A 44 -30.93 -1.76 20.33
CA ASP A 44 -31.96 -2.48 21.08
C ASP A 44 -32.74 -3.30 20.06
N THR A 45 -32.41 -4.60 19.96
CA THR A 45 -33.01 -5.47 18.95
C THR A 45 -33.12 -6.90 19.45
N ARG A 46 -33.95 -7.71 18.77
CA ARG A 46 -34.02 -9.16 19.00
C ARG A 46 -33.32 -9.88 17.85
N VAL A 47 -32.45 -10.80 18.22
CA VAL A 47 -31.76 -11.68 17.25
C VAL A 47 -32.66 -12.88 16.90
N GLN A 48 -32.29 -13.63 15.87
CA GLN A 48 -33.08 -14.79 15.39
C GLN A 48 -33.32 -15.86 16.46
N SER A 49 -32.47 -15.98 17.49
CA SER A 49 -32.65 -16.86 18.62
C SER A 49 -33.78 -16.40 19.60
N GLY A 50 -34.35 -15.22 19.38
CA GLY A 50 -35.33 -14.60 20.29
C GLY A 50 -34.67 -13.78 21.43
N GLU A 51 -33.39 -13.84 21.61
CA GLU A 51 -32.66 -13.05 22.60
C GLU A 51 -32.69 -11.55 22.25
N ARG A 52 -32.88 -10.72 23.28
CA ARG A 52 -32.81 -9.27 23.14
C ARG A 52 -31.39 -8.78 23.39
N TRP A 53 -30.87 -8.09 22.42
CA TRP A 53 -29.56 -7.43 22.50
C TRP A 53 -29.75 -5.94 22.75
N VAL A 54 -29.22 -5.46 23.87
CA VAL A 54 -29.25 -4.07 24.27
C VAL A 54 -27.85 -3.56 24.47
N GLY A 55 -27.50 -2.49 23.79
CA GLY A 55 -26.20 -1.84 23.93
C GLY A 55 -26.36 -0.35 24.18
N VAL A 56 -25.57 0.20 25.10
CA VAL A 56 -25.48 1.62 25.39
C VAL A 56 -24.06 2.10 25.20
N ALA A 57 -23.88 3.31 24.70
CA ALA A 57 -22.59 3.93 24.49
C ALA A 57 -22.50 5.28 25.21
N PRO A 58 -21.35 5.65 25.80
CA PRO A 58 -21.14 7.01 26.27
C PRO A 58 -21.27 8.01 25.11
N PRO A 59 -21.43 9.31 25.38
CA PRO A 59 -21.66 10.32 24.33
C PRO A 59 -20.56 10.40 23.26
N ASP A 60 -19.31 10.00 23.57
CA ASP A 60 -18.20 9.92 22.63
C ASP A 60 -18.25 8.69 21.69
N GLY A 61 -19.12 7.72 21.97
CA GLY A 61 -19.32 6.54 21.14
C GLY A 61 -18.15 5.55 21.06
N ALA A 62 -17.11 5.71 21.91
CA ALA A 62 -15.85 4.99 21.78
C ALA A 62 -15.94 3.48 22.08
N ALA A 63 -16.86 3.06 22.92
CA ALA A 63 -17.11 1.66 23.25
C ALA A 63 -18.57 1.43 23.66
N ILE A 64 -19.08 0.23 23.42
CA ILE A 64 -20.45 -0.16 23.76
C ILE A 64 -20.44 -1.01 25.05
N LEU A 65 -21.35 -0.73 25.97
CA LEU A 65 -21.70 -1.63 27.05
C LEU A 65 -22.91 -2.47 26.60
N SER A 66 -22.69 -3.77 26.45
CA SER A 66 -23.74 -4.72 26.12
C SER A 66 -24.41 -5.18 27.41
N LEU A 67 -25.70 -4.82 27.59
CA LEU A 67 -26.48 -5.18 28.78
C LEU A 67 -27.10 -6.57 28.58
N ILE A 68 -26.56 -7.56 29.31
CA ILE A 68 -26.96 -8.95 29.15
C ILE A 68 -27.76 -9.38 30.39
N ALA A 69 -28.96 -9.90 30.19
CA ALA A 69 -29.78 -10.51 31.24
C ALA A 69 -29.60 -12.05 31.17
N PRO A 70 -28.66 -12.63 31.96
CA PRO A 70 -28.43 -14.06 31.95
C PRO A 70 -29.54 -14.81 32.67
N LYS A 71 -29.73 -16.09 32.35
CA LYS A 71 -30.66 -16.96 33.06
C LYS A 71 -30.22 -17.12 34.52
N PRO A 72 -31.20 -17.18 35.47
CA PRO A 72 -30.88 -17.27 36.91
C PRO A 72 -29.97 -18.44 37.30
N GLU A 73 -29.99 -19.55 36.54
CA GLU A 73 -29.19 -20.77 36.80
C GLU A 73 -27.78 -20.68 36.19
N SER A 74 -27.47 -19.64 35.42
CA SER A 74 -26.19 -19.52 34.74
C SER A 74 -25.08 -19.00 35.67
N GLU A 75 -23.84 -19.34 35.35
CA GLU A 75 -22.66 -18.77 36.05
C GLU A 75 -22.57 -17.26 35.90
N GLN A 76 -23.02 -16.72 34.74
CA GLN A 76 -23.04 -15.30 34.47
C GLN A 76 -23.97 -14.53 35.40
N TYR A 77 -25.06 -15.17 35.90
CA TYR A 77 -25.99 -14.52 36.84
C TYR A 77 -25.31 -14.19 38.19
N LYS A 78 -24.31 -14.97 38.59
CA LYS A 78 -23.50 -14.74 39.81
C LYS A 78 -22.55 -13.53 39.68
N LEU A 79 -22.36 -13.01 38.43
CA LEU A 79 -21.51 -11.86 38.18
C LEU A 79 -22.27 -10.54 38.34
N ILE A 80 -23.62 -10.56 38.39
CA ILE A 80 -24.44 -9.39 38.64
C ILE A 80 -24.11 -8.80 40.02
N GLY A 81 -23.91 -7.46 40.03
CA GLY A 81 -23.54 -6.75 41.27
C GLY A 81 -22.06 -6.81 41.64
N ARG A 82 -21.22 -7.36 40.76
CA ARG A 82 -19.76 -7.37 40.91
C ARG A 82 -19.09 -6.16 40.33
N SER A 83 -17.78 -6.06 40.51
CA SER A 83 -16.97 -5.05 39.82
C SER A 83 -16.83 -5.40 38.34
N THR A 84 -17.23 -4.48 37.47
CA THR A 84 -17.15 -4.64 36.01
C THR A 84 -15.73 -4.40 35.47
N GLN A 85 -14.83 -3.81 36.28
CA GLN A 85 -13.52 -3.30 35.86
C GLN A 85 -13.60 -2.21 34.76
N VAL A 86 -14.80 -1.74 34.41
CA VAL A 86 -14.99 -0.66 33.43
C VAL A 86 -14.64 0.66 34.08
N VAL A 87 -13.85 1.46 33.36
CA VAL A 87 -13.39 2.78 33.77
C VAL A 87 -13.87 3.81 32.75
N PHE A 88 -14.67 4.76 33.17
CA PHE A 88 -15.06 5.90 32.35
C PHE A 88 -14.09 7.07 32.60
N VAL A 89 -13.73 7.75 31.56
CA VAL A 89 -12.88 8.96 31.64
C VAL A 89 -13.73 10.21 31.44
N THR A 90 -13.48 11.23 32.22
CA THR A 90 -14.09 12.56 32.09
C THR A 90 -13.05 13.63 32.38
N GLU A 91 -13.24 14.82 31.85
CA GLU A 91 -12.37 15.95 32.14
C GLU A 91 -12.47 16.39 33.63
N ASP A 92 -13.67 16.33 34.23
CA ASP A 92 -13.90 16.68 35.62
C ASP A 92 -14.81 15.66 36.34
N VAL A 93 -14.16 14.80 37.12
CA VAL A 93 -14.84 13.82 37.98
C VAL A 93 -15.72 14.51 39.02
N THR A 94 -15.29 15.67 39.53
CA THR A 94 -16.04 16.37 40.60
C THR A 94 -17.34 16.94 40.06
N ALA A 95 -17.30 17.54 38.87
CA ALA A 95 -18.50 18.04 38.20
C ALA A 95 -19.47 16.90 37.87
N LYS A 96 -18.95 15.80 37.28
CA LYS A 96 -19.77 14.62 36.94
C LYS A 96 -20.34 13.91 38.19
N PHE A 97 -19.56 13.84 39.26
CA PHE A 97 -20.06 13.34 40.54
C PHE A 97 -21.27 14.12 41.07
N ARG A 98 -21.19 15.47 41.03
CA ARG A 98 -22.32 16.33 41.45
C ARG A 98 -23.52 16.17 40.52
N GLU A 99 -23.31 16.14 39.20
CA GLU A 99 -24.36 15.97 38.20
C GLU A 99 -25.09 14.64 38.41
N TRP A 100 -24.36 13.52 38.42
CA TRP A 100 -24.93 12.19 38.51
C TRP A 100 -25.53 11.92 39.90
N SER A 101 -24.97 12.47 40.97
CA SER A 101 -25.58 12.37 42.31
C SER A 101 -26.95 13.05 42.36
N LYS A 102 -27.12 14.21 41.68
CA LYS A 102 -28.43 14.89 41.54
C LYS A 102 -29.44 14.06 40.76
N ARG A 103 -28.97 13.26 39.81
CA ARG A 103 -29.81 12.32 39.03
C ARG A 103 -30.03 10.97 39.72
N GLY A 104 -29.57 10.80 40.96
CA GLY A 104 -29.83 9.63 41.78
C GLY A 104 -28.82 8.49 41.65
N VAL A 105 -27.66 8.71 40.98
CA VAL A 105 -26.59 7.71 40.90
C VAL A 105 -25.94 7.51 42.27
N ARG A 106 -25.80 6.26 42.68
CA ARG A 106 -25.19 5.88 43.99
C ARG A 106 -23.71 5.71 43.85
N PHE A 107 -22.94 6.64 44.45
CA PHE A 107 -21.50 6.54 44.54
C PHE A 107 -21.05 5.70 45.75
N GLN A 108 -20.13 4.77 45.52
CA GLN A 108 -19.45 3.99 46.56
C GLN A 108 -18.34 4.77 47.24
N THR A 109 -17.57 5.54 46.42
CA THR A 109 -16.50 6.39 46.89
C THR A 109 -16.63 7.77 46.23
N PRO A 110 -16.53 8.85 47.02
CA PRO A 110 -16.49 10.20 46.49
C PRO A 110 -15.17 10.43 45.70
N PRO A 111 -15.08 11.52 44.94
CA PRO A 111 -13.86 11.91 44.23
C PRO A 111 -12.64 11.96 45.17
N ARG A 112 -11.57 11.29 44.81
CA ARG A 112 -10.29 11.31 45.55
C ARG A 112 -9.13 11.30 44.56
N LEU A 113 -8.06 12.04 44.88
CA LEU A 113 -6.81 11.98 44.17
C LEU A 113 -6.17 10.60 44.36
N LYS A 114 -5.78 9.96 43.26
CA LYS A 114 -5.03 8.71 43.28
C LYS A 114 -3.90 8.80 42.26
N ARG A 115 -2.70 8.35 42.64
CA ARG A 115 -1.55 8.20 41.77
C ARG A 115 -1.04 6.78 41.83
N ILE A 116 -0.83 6.16 40.68
CA ILE A 116 -0.26 4.82 40.55
C ILE A 116 1.14 4.99 39.98
N ARG A 117 2.15 4.55 40.73
CA ARG A 117 3.55 4.52 40.28
C ARG A 117 3.85 3.20 39.60
N TYR A 118 4.75 3.24 38.63
CA TYR A 118 5.25 2.02 38.00
C TYR A 118 6.13 1.26 39.01
N GLN A 119 5.77 0.02 39.30
CA GLN A 119 6.70 -0.92 39.93
C GLN A 119 7.15 -1.85 38.81
N HIS A 120 8.44 -1.87 38.49
CA HIS A 120 8.98 -2.89 37.61
C HIS A 120 8.53 -4.27 38.11
N PRO A 121 7.95 -5.14 37.26
CA PRO A 121 7.77 -6.51 37.60
C PRO A 121 9.18 -7.06 37.92
N PRO A 122 9.35 -7.84 39.00
CA PRO A 122 10.64 -8.45 39.28
C PRO A 122 11.08 -9.23 38.05
N GLU A 123 12.34 -9.01 37.62
CA GLU A 123 12.92 -9.70 36.46
C GLU A 123 12.58 -11.19 36.60
N ARG A 124 11.80 -11.71 35.67
CA ARG A 124 11.62 -13.16 35.55
C ARG A 124 12.99 -13.71 35.20
N LYS A 125 13.71 -14.26 36.19
CA LYS A 125 14.89 -15.08 35.96
C LYS A 125 14.51 -16.11 34.90
N ALA A 126 15.08 -15.95 33.69
CA ALA A 126 14.91 -16.91 32.62
C ALA A 126 15.46 -18.24 33.09
N VAL A 127 14.57 -19.17 33.43
CA VAL A 127 14.93 -20.57 33.65
C VAL A 127 15.15 -21.20 32.29
N GLY A 128 16.41 -21.36 31.93
CA GLY A 128 16.90 -22.31 30.94
C GLY A 128 16.33 -22.24 29.54
N ALA A 129 16.87 -21.33 28.68
CA ALA A 129 16.93 -21.57 27.26
C ALA A 129 18.30 -21.10 26.75
N SER A 130 19.03 -22.07 26.21
CA SER A 130 20.37 -21.90 25.66
C SER A 130 20.44 -20.77 24.63
N ALA A 131 21.49 -19.97 24.78
CA ALA A 131 21.86 -18.92 23.87
C ALA A 131 21.99 -19.44 22.42
N ARG A 132 21.14 -18.95 21.51
CA ARG A 132 21.48 -18.78 20.11
C ARG A 132 21.27 -17.31 19.80
N GLN A 133 22.35 -16.68 19.43
CA GLN A 133 22.43 -15.35 18.90
C GLN A 133 21.37 -15.13 17.81
N ALA A 134 20.58 -14.10 17.97
CA ALA A 134 19.90 -13.44 16.88
C ALA A 134 20.16 -11.94 17.06
N ASP A 135 21.04 -11.48 16.25
CA ASP A 135 21.44 -10.11 16.01
C ASP A 135 20.33 -9.37 15.23
N ALA A 136 20.43 -8.03 15.28
CA ALA A 136 19.69 -7.05 14.51
C ALA A 136 18.31 -6.61 15.06
N GLY A 137 18.23 -5.66 15.94
CA GLY A 137 18.15 -4.24 15.64
C GLY A 137 16.81 -3.78 15.08
N VAL A 138 15.76 -3.60 15.96
CA VAL A 138 14.74 -2.56 15.71
C VAL A 138 14.69 -1.71 16.97
N PRO A 139 15.04 -0.41 16.93
CA PRO A 139 14.94 0.45 18.09
C PRO A 139 13.50 0.93 18.31
N GLY A 140 12.71 0.12 18.97
CA GLY A 140 11.48 0.54 19.62
C GLY A 140 11.79 1.21 20.97
N LYS A 141 12.52 2.30 20.97
CA LYS A 141 12.79 3.10 22.16
C LYS A 141 11.59 3.99 22.49
N THR A 142 10.55 3.43 23.07
CA THR A 142 9.53 4.19 23.79
C THR A 142 9.55 3.92 25.32
N GLY A 143 10.52 3.15 25.80
CA GLY A 143 10.65 2.78 27.22
C GLY A 143 11.53 3.67 28.09
N HIS A 144 12.27 4.63 27.54
CA HIS A 144 13.33 5.34 28.28
C HIS A 144 13.08 6.82 28.59
N LEU A 145 11.88 7.35 28.38
CA LEU A 145 11.58 8.77 28.68
C LEU A 145 10.91 8.99 30.05
N LEU A 146 10.56 7.93 30.77
CA LEU A 146 9.96 8.02 32.10
C LEU A 146 10.94 7.50 33.13
N GLY A 147 11.51 8.42 33.92
CA GLY A 147 12.33 8.03 35.08
C GLY A 147 11.54 7.13 36.04
N GLU A 148 12.25 6.32 36.86
CA GLU A 148 11.69 5.32 37.76
C GLU A 148 10.60 5.84 38.74
N GLU A 149 10.43 7.15 38.88
CA GLU A 149 9.45 7.80 39.76
C GLU A 149 8.22 8.36 39.03
N THR A 150 8.12 8.25 37.70
CA THR A 150 7.00 8.85 36.96
C THR A 150 5.71 8.02 37.14
N PRO A 151 4.60 8.61 37.62
CA PRO A 151 3.36 7.86 37.77
C PRO A 151 2.83 7.43 36.38
N ILE A 152 2.46 6.15 36.27
CA ILE A 152 1.82 5.64 35.06
C ILE A 152 0.43 6.28 34.86
N TRP A 153 -0.21 6.58 35.97
CA TRP A 153 -1.57 7.09 36.00
C TRP A 153 -1.76 7.95 37.24
N GLY A 154 -2.24 9.14 37.06
CA GLY A 154 -2.61 10.05 38.12
C GLY A 154 -3.89 10.79 37.79
N GLY A 155 -4.69 11.07 38.82
CA GLY A 155 -5.90 11.80 38.65
C GLY A 155 -6.91 11.58 39.76
N ILE A 156 -8.12 12.10 39.54
CA ILE A 156 -9.24 11.97 40.49
C ILE A 156 -10.07 10.76 40.08
N ILE A 157 -10.36 9.88 41.06
CA ILE A 157 -11.20 8.70 40.88
C ILE A 157 -12.42 8.75 41.78
N ALA A 158 -13.59 8.37 41.25
CA ALA A 158 -14.79 8.03 41.98
C ALA A 158 -15.31 6.66 41.55
N ARG A 159 -16.05 5.98 42.41
CA ARG A 159 -16.74 4.73 42.06
C ARG A 159 -18.22 4.84 42.30
N PHE A 160 -19.02 4.33 41.37
CA PHE A 160 -20.46 4.29 41.48
C PHE A 160 -21.01 2.91 41.15
N ARG A 161 -22.29 2.70 41.48
CA ARG A 161 -23.03 1.47 41.19
C ARG A 161 -24.23 1.76 40.29
N ASP A 162 -24.51 0.80 39.40
CA ASP A 162 -25.76 0.77 38.68
C ASP A 162 -26.94 0.27 39.59
N VAL A 163 -28.10 0.07 38.98
CA VAL A 163 -29.31 -0.38 39.67
C VAL A 163 -29.22 -1.82 40.16
N ASP A 164 -28.34 -2.64 39.58
CA ASP A 164 -28.11 -4.03 39.96
C ASP A 164 -26.93 -4.21 40.90
N GLY A 165 -26.24 -3.11 41.22
CA GLY A 165 -25.06 -3.10 42.12
C GLY A 165 -23.73 -3.32 41.41
N ASN A 166 -23.68 -3.41 40.07
CA ASN A 166 -22.46 -3.47 39.34
C ASN A 166 -21.62 -2.21 39.58
N SER A 167 -20.33 -2.37 39.82
CA SER A 167 -19.45 -1.26 40.20
C SER A 167 -18.62 -0.79 39.01
N PHE A 168 -18.59 0.51 38.81
CA PHE A 168 -17.87 1.23 37.75
C PHE A 168 -16.94 2.26 38.37
N SER A 169 -15.86 2.59 37.67
CA SER A 169 -14.95 3.68 38.02
C SER A 169 -15.16 4.87 37.08
N LEU A 170 -15.08 6.07 37.64
CA LEU A 170 -15.06 7.33 36.91
C LEU A 170 -13.75 8.03 37.25
N VAL A 171 -12.96 8.45 36.24
CA VAL A 171 -11.64 9.04 36.43
C VAL A 171 -11.47 10.30 35.61
N SER A 172 -10.69 11.25 36.13
CA SER A 172 -10.07 12.32 35.35
C SER A 172 -8.56 12.26 35.54
N PHE A 173 -7.83 12.44 34.46
CA PHE A 173 -6.37 12.40 34.50
C PHE A 173 -5.82 13.73 35.03
N ASP A 174 -4.64 13.70 35.69
CA ASP A 174 -3.84 14.91 35.93
C ASP A 174 -3.20 15.37 34.60
N GLU A 175 -2.65 16.58 34.59
CA GLU A 175 -2.08 17.20 33.38
C GLU A 175 -1.03 16.31 32.70
N LEU A 176 -0.20 15.62 33.48
CA LEU A 176 0.84 14.73 32.94
C LEU A 176 0.21 13.52 32.25
N THR A 177 -0.73 12.86 32.90
CA THR A 177 -1.42 11.66 32.37
C THR A 177 -2.28 12.05 31.17
N HIS A 178 -2.90 13.24 31.19
CA HIS A 178 -3.66 13.77 30.04
C HIS A 178 -2.77 13.99 28.82
N ALA A 179 -1.62 14.65 29.00
CA ALA A 179 -0.66 14.86 27.92
C ALA A 179 -0.13 13.54 27.32
N MET A 180 0.16 12.54 28.16
CA MET A 180 0.58 11.22 27.72
C MET A 180 -0.51 10.51 26.91
N GLU A 181 -1.75 10.57 27.34
CA GLU A 181 -2.89 9.94 26.64
C GLU A 181 -3.18 10.63 25.31
N GLU A 182 -3.08 11.96 25.26
CA GLU A 182 -3.22 12.73 24.03
C GLU A 182 -2.11 12.37 23.02
N GLN A 183 -0.87 12.28 23.49
CA GLN A 183 0.26 11.83 22.65
C GLN A 183 0.02 10.41 22.11
N ARG A 184 -0.45 9.47 22.94
CA ARG A 184 -0.79 8.11 22.49
C ARG A 184 -1.90 8.11 21.43
N ARG A 185 -2.95 8.92 21.60
CA ARG A 185 -4.03 9.06 20.61
C ARG A 185 -3.52 9.62 19.30
N THR A 186 -2.67 10.64 19.34
CA THR A 186 -2.06 11.25 18.16
C THR A 186 -1.21 10.23 17.40
N VAL A 187 -0.35 9.47 18.10
CA VAL A 187 0.47 8.42 17.49
C VAL A 187 -0.40 7.32 16.87
N ALA A 188 -1.44 6.88 17.58
CA ALA A 188 -2.35 5.85 17.08
C ALA A 188 -3.14 6.32 15.83
N ALA A 189 -3.62 7.57 15.84
CA ALA A 189 -4.31 8.16 14.69
C ALA A 189 -3.39 8.29 13.47
N ARG A 190 -2.13 8.70 13.67
CA ARG A 190 -1.13 8.75 12.61
C ARG A 190 -0.84 7.37 12.02
N GLN A 191 -0.61 6.37 12.87
CA GLN A 191 -0.37 4.99 12.41
C GLN A 191 -1.56 4.43 11.62
N GLU A 192 -2.78 4.75 12.05
CA GLU A 192 -3.99 4.33 11.32
C GLU A 192 -4.09 5.02 9.96
N ALA A 193 -3.78 6.32 9.87
CA ALA A 193 -3.75 7.06 8.60
C ALA A 193 -2.67 6.50 7.65
N GLU A 194 -1.47 6.22 8.16
CA GLU A 194 -0.39 5.60 7.40
C GLU A 194 -0.78 4.21 6.87
N ARG A 195 -1.46 3.40 7.67
CA ARG A 195 -1.96 2.07 7.24
C ARG A 195 -3.01 2.17 6.15
N ARG A 196 -3.95 3.14 6.26
CA ARG A 196 -4.97 3.35 5.23
C ARG A 196 -4.33 3.78 3.92
N ALA A 197 -3.41 4.74 3.97
CA ALA A 197 -2.68 5.19 2.79
C ALA A 197 -1.89 4.05 2.13
N ALA A 198 -1.19 3.22 2.92
CA ALA A 198 -0.47 2.06 2.41
C ALA A 198 -1.43 1.03 1.74
N HIS A 199 -2.61 0.81 2.31
CA HIS A 199 -3.61 -0.09 1.73
C HIS A 199 -4.17 0.45 0.41
N GLU A 200 -4.46 1.75 0.32
CA GLU A 200 -4.91 2.39 -0.92
C GLU A 200 -3.85 2.30 -2.02
N LEU A 201 -2.56 2.47 -1.67
CA LEU A 201 -1.45 2.30 -2.60
C LEU A 201 -1.31 0.85 -3.09
N GLU A 202 -1.53 -0.13 -2.23
CA GLU A 202 -1.53 -1.55 -2.63
C GLU A 202 -2.68 -1.87 -3.60
N ILE A 203 -3.86 -1.28 -3.39
CA ILE A 203 -4.97 -1.39 -4.34
C ILE A 203 -4.58 -0.75 -5.69
N ALA A 204 -3.99 0.45 -5.68
CA ALA A 204 -3.53 1.13 -6.88
C ALA A 204 -2.50 0.29 -7.67
N LYS A 205 -1.53 -0.31 -6.97
CA LYS A 205 -0.56 -1.25 -7.55
C LYS A 205 -1.24 -2.43 -8.24
N ASN A 206 -2.22 -3.04 -7.57
CA ASN A 206 -2.97 -4.17 -8.14
C ASN A 206 -3.81 -3.77 -9.37
N VAL A 207 -4.32 -2.54 -9.42
CA VAL A 207 -5.01 -2.02 -10.60
C VAL A 207 -4.01 -1.77 -11.73
N GLN A 208 -2.89 -1.08 -11.44
CA GLN A 208 -1.87 -0.77 -12.43
C GLN A 208 -1.23 -2.03 -13.03
N SER A 209 -0.99 -3.08 -12.24
CA SER A 209 -0.44 -4.34 -12.74
C SER A 209 -1.30 -5.01 -13.82
N ARG A 210 -2.60 -4.71 -13.87
CA ARG A 210 -3.52 -5.20 -14.91
C ARG A 210 -3.48 -4.39 -16.20
N LEU A 211 -2.84 -3.22 -16.19
CA LEU A 211 -2.65 -2.40 -17.40
C LEU A 211 -1.49 -2.92 -18.26
N PHE A 212 -0.59 -3.68 -17.68
CA PHE A 212 0.48 -4.38 -18.40
C PHE A 212 -0.04 -5.60 -19.16
N PRO A 213 0.70 -6.12 -20.16
CA PRO A 213 0.27 -7.28 -20.95
C PRO A 213 -0.04 -8.48 -20.05
N GLN A 214 -1.26 -9.00 -20.14
CA GLN A 214 -1.68 -10.21 -19.43
C GLN A 214 -1.52 -11.47 -20.30
N THR A 215 -1.52 -11.29 -21.60
CA THR A 215 -1.34 -12.34 -22.62
C THR A 215 -0.37 -11.85 -23.66
N LEU A 216 0.39 -12.78 -24.26
CA LEU A 216 1.32 -12.49 -25.36
C LEU A 216 0.76 -13.11 -26.63
N PRO A 217 0.37 -12.30 -27.65
CA PRO A 217 0.00 -12.81 -28.97
C PRO A 217 1.13 -13.66 -29.57
N ALA A 218 0.81 -14.83 -30.12
CA ALA A 218 1.82 -15.69 -30.74
C ALA A 218 2.17 -15.19 -32.14
N LEU A 219 3.47 -15.10 -32.42
CA LEU A 219 4.03 -14.83 -33.75
C LEU A 219 4.86 -16.03 -34.19
N ALA A 220 4.94 -16.27 -35.48
CA ALA A 220 5.69 -17.39 -36.02
C ALA A 220 7.18 -17.11 -36.09
N SER A 221 7.56 -15.87 -36.39
CA SER A 221 8.96 -15.47 -36.61
C SER A 221 9.60 -14.76 -35.43
N LEU A 222 8.88 -14.52 -34.31
CA LEU A 222 9.38 -13.73 -33.18
C LEU A 222 9.00 -14.34 -31.84
N ASP A 223 10.00 -14.62 -30.99
CA ASP A 223 9.80 -14.88 -29.56
C ASP A 223 10.11 -13.59 -28.76
N TYR A 224 9.27 -13.23 -27.79
CA TYR A 224 9.44 -11.99 -27.07
C TYR A 224 8.90 -12.05 -25.63
N ALA A 225 9.43 -11.19 -24.78
CA ALA A 225 9.00 -11.03 -23.39
C ALA A 225 9.26 -9.61 -22.93
N GLY A 226 8.53 -9.19 -21.91
CA GLY A 226 8.73 -7.90 -21.24
C GLY A 226 8.52 -8.02 -19.75
N ILE A 227 9.11 -7.10 -18.99
CA ILE A 227 8.94 -6.92 -17.56
C ILE A 227 9.00 -5.45 -17.21
N CYS A 228 8.23 -5.06 -16.22
CA CYS A 228 8.34 -3.78 -15.53
C CYS A 228 8.36 -4.05 -14.01
N MET A 229 9.39 -3.56 -13.34
CA MET A 229 9.54 -3.61 -11.89
C MET A 229 9.50 -2.18 -11.35
N GLN A 230 8.45 -1.86 -10.64
CA GLN A 230 8.25 -0.53 -10.08
C GLN A 230 9.12 -0.31 -8.85
N ALA A 231 9.81 0.84 -8.79
CA ALA A 231 10.60 1.25 -7.64
C ALA A 231 9.74 1.59 -6.42
N ARG A 232 8.50 2.03 -6.65
CA ARG A 232 7.51 2.36 -5.63
C ARG A 232 6.29 1.45 -5.77
N HIS A 233 5.23 1.75 -5.03
CA HIS A 233 3.98 1.00 -5.14
C HIS A 233 3.36 1.10 -6.54
N VAL A 234 3.48 2.28 -7.18
CA VAL A 234 3.04 2.57 -8.53
C VAL A 234 4.09 3.40 -9.25
N GLY A 235 4.22 3.25 -10.56
CA GLY A 235 5.28 3.84 -11.36
C GLY A 235 4.81 4.55 -12.63
N GLY A 236 5.75 5.25 -13.28
CA GLY A 236 5.56 5.96 -14.53
C GLY A 236 5.86 5.12 -15.77
N ASP A 237 6.68 4.08 -15.61
CA ASP A 237 7.04 3.19 -16.70
C ASP A 237 5.85 2.40 -17.24
N TYR A 238 5.85 2.23 -18.55
CA TYR A 238 4.86 1.46 -19.27
C TYR A 238 5.50 0.62 -20.37
N TYR A 239 5.07 -0.62 -20.50
CA TYR A 239 5.32 -1.42 -21.70
C TYR A 239 4.06 -2.17 -22.13
N ASP A 240 3.96 -2.45 -23.43
CA ASP A 240 2.82 -3.22 -23.94
C ASP A 240 3.15 -3.99 -25.21
N PHE A 241 2.31 -5.00 -25.48
CA PHE A 241 2.26 -5.77 -26.70
C PHE A 241 0.84 -5.68 -27.26
N ILE A 242 0.66 -4.93 -28.33
CA ILE A 242 -0.66 -4.61 -28.88
C ILE A 242 -0.85 -5.38 -30.17
N GLU A 243 -1.82 -6.27 -30.21
CA GLU A 243 -2.20 -6.99 -31.43
C GLU A 243 -2.85 -5.99 -32.41
N LEU A 244 -2.15 -5.67 -33.48
CA LEU A 244 -2.64 -4.75 -34.53
C LEU A 244 -3.40 -5.52 -35.63
N SER A 245 -3.01 -6.78 -35.90
CA SER A 245 -3.71 -7.75 -36.75
C SER A 245 -3.16 -9.15 -36.46
N GLU A 246 -3.67 -10.18 -37.12
CA GLU A 246 -3.20 -11.57 -36.99
C GLU A 246 -1.69 -11.74 -37.26
N SER A 247 -1.08 -10.87 -38.07
CA SER A 247 0.36 -10.91 -38.42
C SER A 247 1.15 -9.69 -37.96
N ARG A 248 0.54 -8.73 -37.25
CA ARG A 248 1.21 -7.50 -36.84
C ARG A 248 1.06 -7.23 -35.35
N LEU A 249 2.20 -6.99 -34.71
CA LEU A 249 2.31 -6.71 -33.30
C LEU A 249 2.93 -5.33 -33.06
N GLY A 250 2.28 -4.54 -32.20
CA GLY A 250 2.84 -3.29 -31.67
C GLY A 250 3.65 -3.54 -30.41
N PHE A 251 4.87 -3.03 -30.38
CA PHE A 251 5.72 -2.94 -29.17
C PHE A 251 5.65 -1.53 -28.65
N VAL A 252 5.47 -1.38 -27.37
CA VAL A 252 5.44 -0.09 -26.69
C VAL A 252 6.34 -0.15 -25.45
N ILE A 253 7.20 0.85 -25.29
CA ILE A 253 7.84 1.17 -24.02
C ILE A 253 7.80 2.68 -23.84
N ALA A 254 7.51 3.15 -22.65
CA ALA A 254 7.41 4.56 -22.34
C ALA A 254 7.80 4.81 -20.88
N ASP A 255 8.28 6.02 -20.63
CA ASP A 255 8.51 6.54 -19.29
C ASP A 255 7.87 7.93 -19.16
N ILE A 256 7.08 8.10 -18.10
CA ILE A 256 6.38 9.34 -17.79
C ILE A 256 7.21 10.18 -16.83
N SER A 257 7.44 11.43 -17.18
CA SER A 257 8.15 12.39 -16.32
C SER A 257 7.53 12.49 -14.93
N GLY A 258 8.36 12.34 -13.88
CA GLY A 258 7.93 12.35 -12.48
C GLY A 258 7.77 10.93 -11.91
N LYS A 259 7.31 10.83 -10.66
CA LYS A 259 7.25 9.54 -9.93
C LYS A 259 5.97 9.43 -9.10
N GLY A 260 5.58 8.19 -8.81
CA GLY A 260 4.46 7.88 -7.93
C GLY A 260 3.09 8.04 -8.60
N ILE A 261 2.07 8.42 -7.81
CA ILE A 261 0.67 8.38 -8.24
C ILE A 261 0.39 9.24 -9.48
N ALA A 262 0.99 10.43 -9.57
CA ALA A 262 0.76 11.32 -10.70
C ALA A 262 1.26 10.70 -12.01
N ALA A 263 2.50 10.20 -12.02
CA ALA A 263 3.07 9.51 -13.18
C ALA A 263 2.25 8.25 -13.53
N ALA A 264 1.84 7.47 -12.52
CA ALA A 264 1.02 6.27 -12.72
C ALA A 264 -0.35 6.54 -13.36
N LEU A 265 -1.00 7.66 -13.02
CA LEU A 265 -2.26 8.07 -13.63
C LEU A 265 -2.06 8.53 -15.10
N LEU A 266 -0.98 9.27 -15.38
CA LEU A 266 -0.63 9.67 -16.73
C LEU A 266 -0.23 8.47 -17.59
N MET A 267 0.47 7.49 -17.02
CA MET A 267 0.78 6.21 -17.68
C MET A 267 -0.51 5.47 -18.06
N ALA A 268 -1.46 5.37 -17.14
CA ALA A 268 -2.74 4.71 -17.42
C ALA A 268 -3.53 5.45 -18.52
N ASN A 269 -3.48 6.78 -18.56
CA ASN A 269 -4.07 7.58 -19.62
C ASN A 269 -3.37 7.32 -20.99
N LEU A 270 -2.04 7.31 -21.00
CA LEU A 270 -1.26 7.00 -22.22
C LEU A 270 -1.59 5.60 -22.74
N GLN A 271 -1.61 4.59 -21.87
CA GLN A 271 -1.97 3.21 -22.18
C GLN A 271 -3.38 3.12 -22.81
N ALA A 272 -4.37 3.78 -22.20
CA ALA A 272 -5.75 3.73 -22.68
C ALA A 272 -5.87 4.39 -24.06
N ASN A 273 -5.21 5.54 -24.30
CA ASN A 273 -5.19 6.22 -25.57
C ASN A 273 -4.53 5.37 -26.66
N LEU A 274 -3.35 4.80 -26.39
CA LEU A 274 -2.65 3.92 -27.33
C LEU A 274 -3.50 2.72 -27.73
N ARG A 275 -4.00 1.95 -26.76
CA ARG A 275 -4.81 0.78 -27.04
C ARG A 275 -6.10 1.11 -27.81
N SER A 276 -6.78 2.20 -27.41
CA SER A 276 -8.03 2.61 -28.08
C SER A 276 -7.80 3.03 -29.53
N LEU A 277 -6.76 3.80 -29.79
CA LEU A 277 -6.44 4.26 -31.15
C LEU A 277 -5.92 3.13 -32.03
N CYS A 278 -5.11 2.20 -31.50
CA CYS A 278 -4.68 1.01 -32.21
C CYS A 278 -5.86 0.10 -32.60
N ALA A 279 -6.87 -0.01 -31.76
CA ALA A 279 -8.05 -0.85 -32.00
C ALA A 279 -8.99 -0.28 -33.10
N ILE A 280 -9.10 1.06 -33.20
CA ILE A 280 -10.06 1.73 -34.07
C ILE A 280 -9.48 1.97 -35.49
N ALA A 281 -8.23 2.33 -35.55
CA ALA A 281 -7.62 2.83 -36.77
C ALA A 281 -6.40 2.00 -37.20
N ARG A 282 -6.45 1.42 -38.41
CA ARG A 282 -5.26 0.90 -39.11
C ARG A 282 -4.43 2.12 -39.63
N GLN A 283 -4.02 2.95 -38.69
CA GLN A 283 -3.25 4.17 -39.05
C GLN A 283 -1.76 3.85 -39.19
N GLN A 284 -1.06 4.66 -39.95
CA GLN A 284 0.40 4.69 -39.96
C GLN A 284 0.88 5.14 -38.57
N PRO A 285 2.03 4.63 -38.05
CA PRO A 285 2.54 4.95 -36.72
C PRO A 285 2.62 6.47 -36.42
N ASP A 286 3.00 7.29 -37.43
CA ASP A 286 3.08 8.75 -37.30
C ASP A 286 1.73 9.41 -37.04
N HIS A 287 0.67 9.00 -37.73
CA HIS A 287 -0.69 9.48 -37.51
C HIS A 287 -1.26 9.05 -36.18
N LEU A 288 -1.00 7.80 -35.81
CA LEU A 288 -1.38 7.24 -34.51
C LEU A 288 -0.77 8.08 -33.39
N LEU A 289 0.56 8.25 -33.40
CA LEU A 289 1.29 8.92 -32.32
C LEU A 289 1.00 10.44 -32.29
N ARG A 290 0.68 11.08 -33.40
CA ARG A 290 0.18 12.45 -33.42
C ARG A 290 -1.14 12.59 -32.65
N SER A 291 -2.05 11.65 -32.84
CA SER A 291 -3.33 11.62 -32.10
C SER A 291 -3.11 11.34 -30.63
N VAL A 292 -2.19 10.43 -30.29
CA VAL A 292 -1.78 10.13 -28.89
C VAL A 292 -1.20 11.38 -28.23
N ASN A 293 -0.26 12.07 -28.91
CA ASN A 293 0.34 13.30 -28.38
C ASN A 293 -0.71 14.39 -28.13
N GLN A 294 -1.65 14.57 -29.05
CA GLN A 294 -2.72 15.55 -28.86
C GLN A 294 -3.55 15.26 -27.61
N LEU A 295 -4.03 14.01 -27.45
CA LEU A 295 -4.81 13.60 -26.29
C LEU A 295 -4.00 13.68 -25.00
N PHE A 296 -2.71 13.34 -25.05
CA PHE A 296 -1.83 13.43 -23.90
C PHE A 296 -1.63 14.90 -23.46
N CYS A 297 -1.40 15.83 -24.40
CA CYS A 297 -1.32 17.27 -24.13
C CYS A 297 -2.62 17.85 -23.55
N GLU A 298 -3.78 17.31 -23.92
CA GLU A 298 -5.09 17.77 -23.41
C GLU A 298 -5.33 17.30 -21.96
N ASN A 299 -4.74 16.17 -21.57
CA ASN A 299 -4.96 15.53 -20.27
C ASN A 299 -3.82 15.77 -19.27
N THR A 300 -2.76 16.48 -19.67
CA THR A 300 -1.61 16.77 -18.80
C THR A 300 -1.60 18.23 -18.37
N THR A 301 -1.02 18.47 -17.20
CA THR A 301 -0.69 19.82 -16.74
C THR A 301 0.64 20.28 -17.35
N ASP A 302 0.87 21.60 -17.37
CA ASP A 302 2.09 22.19 -17.92
C ASP A 302 3.36 21.54 -17.33
N GLY A 303 4.23 21.05 -18.22
CA GLY A 303 5.52 20.46 -17.87
C GLY A 303 5.56 18.94 -17.71
N ALA A 304 4.43 18.23 -17.77
CA ALA A 304 4.44 16.78 -17.81
C ALA A 304 4.65 16.28 -19.25
N TYR A 305 5.54 15.31 -19.43
CA TYR A 305 5.85 14.69 -20.72
C TYR A 305 6.06 13.19 -20.58
N ALA A 306 6.04 12.51 -21.70
CA ALA A 306 6.38 11.10 -21.78
C ALA A 306 7.41 10.86 -22.87
N THR A 307 8.45 10.07 -22.58
CA THR A 307 9.24 9.43 -23.62
C THR A 307 8.53 8.17 -24.07
N LEU A 308 8.60 7.85 -25.34
CA LEU A 308 7.91 6.68 -25.88
C LEU A 308 8.66 6.10 -27.08
N PHE A 309 8.83 4.78 -27.07
CA PHE A 309 9.19 4.03 -28.26
C PHE A 309 8.00 3.16 -28.67
N PHE A 310 7.54 3.35 -29.89
CA PHE A 310 6.50 2.54 -30.53
C PHE A 310 7.06 1.85 -31.74
N ALA A 311 6.84 0.54 -31.87
CA ALA A 311 7.19 -0.18 -33.08
C ALA A 311 6.09 -1.13 -33.52
N GLU A 312 5.87 -1.25 -34.81
CA GLU A 312 5.02 -2.21 -35.49
C GLU A 312 5.88 -3.26 -36.16
N TYR A 313 5.75 -4.51 -35.73
CA TYR A 313 6.42 -5.66 -36.34
C TYR A 313 5.44 -6.43 -37.21
N ASP A 314 5.81 -6.70 -38.43
CA ASP A 314 5.08 -7.56 -39.38
C ASP A 314 5.74 -8.94 -39.46
N ASP A 315 5.03 -9.96 -39.00
CA ASP A 315 5.53 -11.34 -38.86
C ASP A 315 5.88 -11.98 -40.21
N ALA A 316 5.19 -11.62 -41.30
CA ALA A 316 5.39 -12.19 -42.62
C ALA A 316 6.63 -11.63 -43.31
N SER A 317 6.86 -10.33 -43.23
CA SER A 317 7.99 -9.64 -43.85
C SER A 317 9.20 -9.49 -42.92
N ARG A 318 9.01 -9.71 -41.60
CA ARG A 318 10.01 -9.44 -40.55
C ARG A 318 10.44 -7.97 -40.52
N LEU A 319 9.61 -7.06 -41.00
CA LEU A 319 9.86 -5.64 -41.02
C LEU A 319 9.40 -5.02 -39.71
N LEU A 320 10.27 -4.25 -39.08
CA LEU A 320 9.97 -3.42 -37.92
C LEU A 320 9.91 -1.95 -38.38
N ARG A 321 8.76 -1.31 -38.19
CA ARG A 321 8.56 0.13 -38.41
C ARG A 321 8.45 0.78 -37.03
N PHE A 322 9.27 1.78 -36.76
CA PHE A 322 9.33 2.36 -35.42
C PHE A 322 9.28 3.89 -35.42
N ALA A 323 8.83 4.43 -34.33
CA ALA A 323 8.96 5.84 -33.97
C ALA A 323 9.49 5.93 -32.53
N ASN A 324 10.60 6.62 -32.36
CA ASN A 324 11.20 6.89 -31.06
C ASN A 324 10.98 8.35 -30.68
N CYS A 325 10.08 8.57 -29.73
CA CYS A 325 9.65 9.89 -29.25
C CYS A 325 10.50 10.29 -28.03
N GLY A 326 11.79 10.52 -28.23
CA GLY A 326 12.74 10.94 -27.19
C GLY A 326 13.00 9.90 -26.10
N HIS A 327 12.70 8.65 -26.35
CA HIS A 327 13.05 7.52 -25.47
C HIS A 327 14.50 7.09 -25.70
N LEU A 328 15.06 6.29 -24.79
CA LEU A 328 16.38 5.70 -25.00
C LEU A 328 16.42 4.90 -26.32
N PRO A 329 17.57 4.89 -27.02
CA PRO A 329 17.69 4.12 -28.25
C PRO A 329 17.42 2.64 -28.03
N ALA A 330 16.56 2.05 -28.83
CA ALA A 330 16.44 0.60 -28.83
C ALA A 330 17.73 -0.04 -29.41
N LEU A 331 18.15 -1.16 -28.83
CA LEU A 331 19.37 -1.86 -29.23
C LEU A 331 19.00 -3.09 -30.07
N LEU A 332 19.44 -3.11 -31.32
CA LEU A 332 19.28 -4.25 -32.21
C LEU A 332 20.62 -4.97 -32.35
N LEU A 333 20.72 -6.12 -31.70
CA LEU A 333 21.88 -6.99 -31.72
C LEU A 333 21.78 -7.92 -32.93
N ARG A 334 22.68 -7.74 -33.88
CA ARG A 334 22.77 -8.60 -35.09
C ARG A 334 23.49 -9.92 -34.79
N THR A 335 23.28 -10.87 -35.68
CA THR A 335 23.96 -12.19 -35.57
C THR A 335 25.48 -12.12 -35.68
N ASP A 336 26.01 -11.13 -36.37
CA ASP A 336 27.45 -10.84 -36.50
C ASP A 336 28.02 -10.10 -35.28
N HIS A 337 27.24 -9.94 -34.22
CA HIS A 337 27.61 -9.20 -32.99
C HIS A 337 27.66 -7.67 -33.14
N THR A 338 27.30 -7.11 -34.28
CA THR A 338 27.10 -5.66 -34.40
C THR A 338 25.83 -5.21 -33.67
N VAL A 339 25.87 -3.98 -33.19
CA VAL A 339 24.74 -3.37 -32.49
C VAL A 339 24.28 -2.13 -33.25
N GLU A 340 23.07 -2.16 -33.75
CA GLU A 340 22.43 -0.98 -34.34
C GLU A 340 21.59 -0.29 -33.26
N ARG A 341 21.59 1.04 -33.27
CA ARG A 341 20.78 1.86 -32.38
C ARG A 341 19.62 2.45 -33.16
N LEU A 342 18.42 2.23 -32.66
CA LEU A 342 17.21 2.84 -33.20
C LEU A 342 16.95 4.15 -32.46
N ASP A 343 17.63 5.20 -32.93
CA ASP A 343 17.67 6.51 -32.29
C ASP A 343 16.31 7.26 -32.37
N ALA A 344 16.22 8.39 -31.66
CA ALA A 344 15.02 9.22 -31.63
C ALA A 344 14.65 9.76 -33.02
N THR A 345 13.40 9.59 -33.39
CA THR A 345 12.80 10.07 -34.68
C THR A 345 11.83 11.22 -34.42
N ALA A 346 11.53 11.53 -33.18
CA ALA A 346 10.67 12.63 -32.75
C ALA A 346 11.06 13.13 -31.36
N THR A 347 10.53 14.27 -30.97
CA THR A 347 10.60 14.79 -29.61
C THR A 347 9.61 14.05 -28.69
N VAL A 348 9.77 14.19 -27.38
CA VAL A 348 8.88 13.63 -26.37
C VAL A 348 7.42 14.04 -26.56
N LEU A 349 6.50 13.23 -26.05
CA LEU A 349 5.07 13.51 -26.06
C LEU A 349 4.69 14.48 -24.92
N GLY A 350 3.67 15.30 -25.12
CA GLY A 350 3.06 16.13 -24.09
C GLY A 350 3.55 17.57 -24.00
N ILE A 351 4.69 17.92 -24.64
CA ILE A 351 5.24 19.28 -24.58
C ILE A 351 4.68 20.18 -25.71
N PHE A 352 4.62 19.66 -26.92
CA PHE A 352 4.25 20.44 -28.08
C PHE A 352 2.95 19.98 -28.72
N LYS A 353 1.96 20.88 -28.86
CA LYS A 353 0.70 20.56 -29.56
C LYS A 353 0.91 20.35 -31.06
N LYS A 354 1.81 21.13 -31.70
CA LYS A 354 2.30 20.87 -33.05
C LYS A 354 3.48 19.94 -32.96
N TRP A 355 3.24 18.68 -33.22
CA TRP A 355 4.19 17.63 -33.07
C TRP A 355 4.21 16.71 -34.28
N GLU A 356 5.38 16.38 -34.75
CA GLU A 356 5.61 15.52 -35.89
C GLU A 356 6.60 14.43 -35.54
N CYS A 357 6.46 13.25 -36.14
CA CYS A 357 7.42 12.19 -36.03
C CYS A 357 7.71 11.56 -37.37
N GLU A 358 8.93 11.13 -37.53
CA GLU A 358 9.39 10.29 -38.61
C GLU A 358 9.28 8.83 -38.24
N VAL A 359 9.08 7.97 -39.24
CA VAL A 359 9.01 6.50 -39.02
C VAL A 359 10.27 5.89 -39.61
N GLY A 360 11.08 5.28 -38.75
CA GLY A 360 12.21 4.45 -39.12
C GLY A 360 11.76 3.05 -39.51
N GLU A 361 12.58 2.37 -40.30
CA GLU A 361 12.34 0.97 -40.68
C GLU A 361 13.62 0.18 -40.60
N CYS A 362 13.52 -1.04 -40.05
CA CYS A 362 14.60 -2.01 -40.10
C CYS A 362 14.02 -3.43 -40.22
N ARG A 363 14.80 -4.34 -40.77
CA ARG A 363 14.41 -5.75 -40.88
C ARG A 363 15.12 -6.54 -39.78
N LEU A 364 14.39 -7.45 -39.14
CA LEU A 364 14.94 -8.40 -38.19
C LEU A 364 15.25 -9.71 -38.95
N ASP A 365 16.51 -10.08 -38.98
CA ASP A 365 16.94 -11.35 -39.54
C ASP A 365 16.92 -12.47 -38.47
N PRO A 366 16.78 -13.74 -38.85
CA PRO A 366 16.82 -14.84 -37.90
C PRO A 366 18.06 -14.81 -36.99
N GLY A 367 17.82 -14.85 -35.68
CA GLY A 367 18.84 -14.75 -34.65
C GLY A 367 19.14 -13.34 -34.15
N ASP A 368 18.59 -12.31 -34.78
CA ASP A 368 18.68 -10.93 -34.25
C ASP A 368 17.88 -10.80 -32.96
N MET A 369 18.34 -9.93 -32.07
CA MET A 369 17.68 -9.62 -30.80
C MET A 369 17.47 -8.12 -30.66
N LEU A 370 16.22 -7.69 -30.50
CA LEU A 370 15.83 -6.32 -30.17
C LEU A 370 15.67 -6.19 -28.65
N ALA A 371 16.26 -5.15 -28.06
CA ALA A 371 16.12 -4.78 -26.68
C ALA A 371 15.61 -3.34 -26.54
N LEU A 372 14.51 -3.17 -25.80
CA LEU A 372 13.94 -1.88 -25.41
C LEU A 372 14.04 -1.79 -23.89
N TYR A 373 14.47 -0.66 -23.34
CA TYR A 373 14.73 -0.52 -21.90
C TYR A 373 14.51 0.92 -21.44
N THR A 374 14.21 1.08 -20.15
CA THR A 374 14.17 2.40 -19.50
C THR A 374 15.46 2.70 -18.74
N ASP A 375 15.65 3.95 -18.36
CA ASP A 375 16.85 4.44 -17.68
C ASP A 375 17.08 3.79 -16.32
N GLY A 376 16.04 3.29 -15.64
CA GLY A 376 16.18 2.55 -14.39
C GLY A 376 17.10 1.32 -14.49
N ILE A 377 17.38 0.80 -15.71
CA ILE A 377 18.41 -0.23 -15.91
C ILE A 377 19.79 0.40 -15.88
N THR A 378 20.02 1.39 -16.73
CA THR A 378 21.33 2.00 -16.96
C THR A 378 21.76 2.92 -15.83
N GLU A 379 20.80 3.60 -15.19
CA GLU A 379 20.99 4.48 -14.03
C GLU A 379 20.86 3.76 -12.68
N SER A 380 20.94 2.43 -12.65
CA SER A 380 21.11 1.67 -11.41
C SER A 380 22.54 1.86 -10.88
N PHE A 381 22.67 2.23 -9.59
CA PHE A 381 23.94 2.57 -8.95
C PHE A 381 24.39 1.49 -7.96
N ASN A 382 25.68 1.19 -7.94
CA ASN A 382 26.27 0.36 -6.89
C ASN A 382 26.62 1.18 -5.63
N ASP A 383 27.17 0.51 -4.60
CA ASP A 383 27.56 1.15 -3.33
C ASP A 383 28.69 2.20 -3.49
N THR A 384 29.45 2.14 -4.57
CA THR A 384 30.52 3.11 -4.88
C THR A 384 30.03 4.29 -5.69
N GLY A 385 28.76 4.28 -6.11
CA GLY A 385 28.13 5.33 -6.89
C GLY A 385 28.43 5.23 -8.40
N GLU A 386 28.86 4.06 -8.89
CA GLU A 386 29.03 3.79 -10.31
C GLU A 386 27.73 3.31 -10.91
N GLU A 387 27.39 3.77 -12.11
CA GLU A 387 26.22 3.35 -12.87
C GLU A 387 26.44 1.98 -13.52
N PHE A 388 25.38 1.19 -13.63
CA PHE A 388 25.40 -0.05 -14.42
C PHE A 388 25.75 0.26 -15.87
N GLY A 389 25.12 1.26 -16.43
CA GLY A 389 25.41 1.85 -17.73
C GLY A 389 25.04 0.95 -18.92
N GLU A 390 24.92 1.56 -20.10
CA GLU A 390 24.59 0.84 -21.34
C GLU A 390 25.65 -0.22 -21.71
N ALA A 391 26.92 0.03 -21.41
CA ALA A 391 27.98 -0.93 -21.69
C ALA A 391 27.80 -2.25 -20.92
N SER A 392 27.29 -2.20 -19.68
CA SER A 392 26.99 -3.40 -18.90
C SER A 392 25.75 -4.12 -19.46
N LEU A 393 24.71 -3.35 -19.81
CA LEU A 393 23.52 -3.91 -20.46
C LEU A 393 23.89 -4.65 -21.76
N LEU A 394 24.72 -4.06 -22.61
CA LEU A 394 25.20 -4.72 -23.84
C LEU A 394 25.97 -6.01 -23.56
N ARG A 395 26.85 -6.01 -22.54
CA ARG A 395 27.55 -7.24 -22.13
C ARG A 395 26.56 -8.33 -21.68
N SER A 396 25.56 -7.97 -20.92
CA SER A 396 24.54 -8.90 -20.44
C SER A 396 23.68 -9.43 -21.60
N LEU A 397 23.29 -8.56 -22.54
CA LEU A 397 22.57 -8.96 -23.75
C LEU A 397 23.37 -9.97 -24.59
N HIS A 398 24.64 -9.72 -24.81
CA HIS A 398 25.53 -10.66 -25.51
C HIS A 398 25.69 -11.99 -24.73
N LYS A 399 25.90 -11.93 -23.44
CA LYS A 399 26.07 -13.09 -22.55
C LYS A 399 24.85 -14.03 -22.57
N TYR A 400 23.65 -13.47 -22.62
CA TYR A 400 22.41 -14.23 -22.52
C TYR A 400 21.68 -14.39 -23.85
N ARG A 401 22.29 -14.03 -24.98
CA ARG A 401 21.63 -14.06 -26.30
C ARG A 401 21.09 -15.43 -26.72
N ASP A 402 21.73 -16.53 -26.26
CA ASP A 402 21.31 -17.87 -26.61
C ASP A 402 20.14 -18.40 -25.81
N LEU A 403 19.75 -17.67 -24.76
CA LEU A 403 18.56 -18.00 -23.97
C LEU A 403 17.28 -17.55 -24.71
N SER A 404 16.13 -18.10 -24.26
CA SER A 404 14.85 -17.51 -24.65
C SER A 404 14.73 -16.07 -24.10
N PRO A 405 14.00 -15.17 -24.77
CA PRO A 405 13.81 -13.79 -24.30
C PRO A 405 13.37 -13.72 -22.85
N ARG A 406 12.46 -14.59 -22.41
CA ARG A 406 11.99 -14.66 -21.03
C ARG A 406 13.09 -15.04 -20.03
N ALA A 407 13.98 -15.94 -20.40
CA ALA A 407 15.08 -16.37 -19.54
C ALA A 407 16.20 -15.31 -19.51
N ALA A 408 16.55 -14.75 -20.68
CA ALA A 408 17.53 -13.68 -20.79
C ALA A 408 17.11 -12.43 -19.99
N LEU A 409 15.84 -12.03 -20.11
CA LEU A 409 15.26 -10.91 -19.40
C LEU A 409 15.40 -11.05 -17.89
N ARG A 410 15.05 -12.23 -17.33
CA ARG A 410 15.21 -12.50 -15.89
C ARG A 410 16.68 -12.42 -15.47
N ALA A 411 17.58 -13.04 -16.22
CA ALA A 411 18.99 -13.04 -15.89
C ALA A 411 19.60 -11.62 -15.91
N ILE A 412 19.19 -10.77 -16.86
CA ILE A 412 19.63 -9.38 -16.94
C ILE A 412 19.10 -8.58 -15.77
N VAL A 413 17.82 -8.70 -15.45
CA VAL A 413 17.22 -8.00 -14.31
C VAL A 413 17.85 -8.43 -12.99
N ASP A 414 18.11 -9.73 -12.80
CA ASP A 414 18.80 -10.23 -11.62
C ASP A 414 20.24 -9.63 -11.53
N GLU A 415 20.97 -9.50 -12.64
CA GLU A 415 22.28 -8.83 -12.66
C GLU A 415 22.20 -7.34 -12.28
N VAL A 416 21.17 -6.62 -12.75
CA VAL A 416 20.95 -5.21 -12.38
C VAL A 416 20.64 -5.08 -10.89
N LEU A 417 19.80 -5.95 -10.35
CA LEU A 417 19.43 -5.94 -8.94
C LEU A 417 20.61 -6.35 -8.04
N ASP A 418 21.42 -7.32 -8.45
CA ASP A 418 22.63 -7.73 -7.73
C ASP A 418 23.70 -6.64 -7.77
N PHE A 419 23.77 -5.85 -8.85
CA PHE A 419 24.68 -4.71 -8.96
C PHE A 419 24.25 -3.55 -8.06
N SER A 420 22.95 -3.30 -7.94
CA SER A 420 22.38 -2.24 -7.11
C SER A 420 22.20 -2.75 -5.68
N ALA A 421 23.19 -2.52 -4.82
CA ALA A 421 23.13 -2.91 -3.40
C ALA A 421 22.16 -2.05 -2.55
N GLN A 422 21.61 -0.99 -3.12
CA GLN A 422 20.67 -0.05 -2.47
C GLN A 422 19.24 -0.29 -2.96
N GLU A 423 18.29 0.35 -2.27
CA GLU A 423 16.88 0.37 -2.67
C GLU A 423 16.74 0.95 -4.09
N GLN A 424 15.98 0.25 -4.94
CA GLN A 424 15.70 0.63 -6.33
C GLN A 424 15.15 2.08 -6.37
N ARG A 425 15.81 2.94 -7.16
CA ARG A 425 15.50 4.39 -7.22
C ARG A 425 14.52 4.74 -8.33
N ASP A 426 14.50 3.97 -9.42
CA ASP A 426 13.61 4.15 -10.56
C ASP A 426 13.01 2.84 -11.04
N ASP A 427 11.94 2.94 -11.83
CA ASP A 427 11.28 1.79 -12.42
C ASP A 427 12.22 1.10 -13.41
N ILE A 428 12.28 -0.23 -13.40
CA ILE A 428 13.11 -1.04 -14.30
C ILE A 428 12.20 -1.70 -15.31
N THR A 429 12.28 -1.29 -16.57
CA THR A 429 11.50 -1.90 -17.65
C THR A 429 12.42 -2.41 -18.75
N LEU A 430 12.18 -3.65 -19.19
CA LEU A 430 12.93 -4.31 -20.26
C LEU A 430 12.00 -5.13 -21.13
N ILE A 431 12.13 -4.96 -22.45
CA ILE A 431 11.54 -5.83 -23.46
C ILE A 431 12.66 -6.47 -24.26
N LEU A 432 12.60 -7.76 -24.48
CA LEU A 432 13.45 -8.48 -25.39
C LEU A 432 12.60 -9.20 -26.44
N ALA A 433 13.01 -9.09 -27.70
CA ALA A 433 12.39 -9.81 -28.83
C ALA A 433 13.49 -10.44 -29.68
N LYS A 434 13.38 -11.75 -29.96
CA LYS A 434 14.35 -12.52 -30.73
C LYS A 434 13.70 -13.10 -31.97
N CYS A 435 14.25 -12.75 -33.13
CA CYS A 435 13.80 -13.31 -34.40
C CYS A 435 14.17 -14.79 -34.52
N GLN A 436 13.17 -15.58 -34.85
CA GLN A 436 13.33 -17.04 -35.03
C GLN A 436 13.51 -17.39 -36.50
N ALA A 437 14.04 -18.59 -36.74
CA ALA A 437 14.33 -19.09 -38.10
C ALA A 437 13.06 -19.30 -38.96
#